data_d4581d40acd1cb9b771857b7a1151fb2
#
_entry.id   d4581d40acd1cb9b771857b7a1151fb2
#
_cell.length_a   1.000
_cell.length_b   1.000
_cell.length_c   1.000
_cell.angle_alpha   90.00
_cell.angle_beta   90.00
_cell.angle_gamma   90.00
#
_symmetry.space_group_name_H-M   'P 1'
#
loop_
_entity.id
_entity.type
_entity.pdbx_description
1 polymer ?
#
loop_
_entity_poly.entity_id
_entity_poly.type
_entity_poly.pdbx_seq_one_letter_code
_entity_poly.pdbx_strand_id
1 'polypeptide(L)'
;DSLNKGKHVFCEKPYVRNVDEAQEILKITKKSKGILQLASNHRFFESVIFARKLVNEGTIGKVLSFNGRIGHNGERLKDSWFWKKDISGGGTLLDNGCHLLDLSRLFVGNFTSGKGLTSNVFWKNIEVEDTASGIFKTDDDRTATIYCSWRLFSGYFFFEINGSDGYINVDGRFDTHGGDKIYWSNNKEKKLHSKDFSHIKPNSYLLEIES
;
A
#
# COMPACT_ATOMS: atom_id res chain seq x y z
N ASP A 1 2.46 -23.54 11.26
CA ASP A 1 3.21 -24.32 12.27
C ASP A 1 3.60 -23.49 13.51
N SER A 2 4.25 -22.32 13.37
CA SER A 2 4.74 -21.52 14.49
C SER A 2 3.61 -20.98 15.37
N LEU A 3 2.54 -20.45 14.78
CA LEU A 3 1.36 -19.99 15.51
C LEU A 3 0.68 -21.12 16.28
N ASN A 4 0.57 -22.31 15.70
CA ASN A 4 0.01 -23.49 16.39
C ASN A 4 0.82 -23.93 17.60
N LYS A 5 2.12 -23.58 17.64
CA LYS A 5 3.02 -23.78 18.78
C LYS A 5 3.03 -22.60 19.75
N GLY A 6 2.13 -21.63 19.58
CA GLY A 6 2.01 -20.44 20.44
C GLY A 6 3.14 -19.42 20.26
N LYS A 7 3.90 -19.49 19.17
CA LYS A 7 4.98 -18.54 18.88
C LYS A 7 4.41 -17.27 18.25
N HIS A 8 5.00 -16.12 18.57
CA HIS A 8 4.77 -14.89 17.82
C HIS A 8 5.42 -14.99 16.44
N VAL A 9 4.75 -14.49 15.43
CA VAL A 9 5.19 -14.56 14.02
C VAL A 9 5.14 -13.18 13.40
N PHE A 10 6.25 -12.72 12.86
CA PHE A 10 6.33 -11.57 11.96
C PHE A 10 6.44 -12.10 10.53
N CYS A 11 5.51 -11.73 9.67
CA CYS A 11 5.39 -12.30 8.33
C CYS A 11 5.46 -11.21 7.27
N GLU A 12 6.39 -11.36 6.32
CA GLU A 12 6.50 -10.48 5.15
C GLU A 12 5.30 -10.58 4.21
N LYS A 13 5.08 -9.48 3.49
CA LYS A 13 4.07 -9.41 2.42
C LYS A 13 4.53 -10.19 1.16
N PRO A 14 3.63 -10.69 0.33
CA PRO A 14 2.20 -10.86 0.60
C PRO A 14 1.99 -12.02 1.58
N TYR A 15 1.07 -11.85 2.49
CA TYR A 15 0.84 -12.82 3.60
C TYR A 15 0.27 -14.14 3.15
N VAL A 16 -0.46 -14.11 2.05
CA VAL A 16 -1.17 -15.25 1.46
C VAL A 16 -1.28 -15.06 -0.06
N ARG A 17 -1.47 -16.15 -0.77
CA ARG A 17 -1.62 -16.16 -2.23
C ARG A 17 -3.08 -16.05 -2.69
N ASN A 18 -4.01 -16.45 -1.81
CA ASN A 18 -5.43 -16.51 -2.13
C ASN A 18 -6.31 -16.40 -0.86
N VAL A 19 -7.63 -16.33 -1.08
CA VAL A 19 -8.61 -16.16 0.00
C VAL A 19 -8.69 -17.37 0.92
N ASP A 20 -8.52 -18.59 0.40
CA ASP A 20 -8.60 -19.80 1.21
C ASP A 20 -7.45 -19.87 2.23
N GLU A 21 -6.23 -19.54 1.80
CA GLU A 21 -5.07 -19.39 2.69
C GLU A 21 -5.31 -18.29 3.74
N ALA A 22 -5.92 -17.17 3.36
CA ALA A 22 -6.26 -16.09 4.29
C ALA A 22 -7.25 -16.57 5.37
N GLN A 23 -8.29 -17.30 4.98
CA GLN A 23 -9.26 -17.86 5.90
C GLN A 23 -8.65 -18.89 6.85
N GLU A 24 -7.75 -19.73 6.35
CA GLU A 24 -7.03 -20.69 7.18
C GLU A 24 -6.16 -19.99 8.22
N ILE A 25 -5.36 -19.00 7.80
CA ILE A 25 -4.53 -18.23 8.73
C ILE A 25 -5.37 -17.52 9.78
N LEU A 26 -6.51 -16.92 9.41
CA LEU A 26 -7.42 -16.28 10.35
C LEU A 26 -7.98 -17.28 11.38
N LYS A 27 -8.31 -18.51 10.98
CA LYS A 27 -8.76 -19.56 11.89
C LYS A 27 -7.66 -19.96 12.89
N ILE A 28 -6.42 -20.08 12.41
CA ILE A 28 -5.27 -20.42 13.23
C ILE A 28 -4.97 -19.27 14.21
N THR A 29 -4.93 -18.03 13.75
CA THR A 29 -4.64 -16.86 14.57
C THR A 29 -5.65 -16.70 15.72
N LYS A 30 -6.94 -16.95 15.46
CA LYS A 30 -7.98 -16.88 16.51
C LYS A 30 -7.80 -17.94 17.63
N LYS A 31 -7.13 -19.05 17.34
CA LYS A 31 -6.89 -20.15 18.29
C LYS A 31 -5.49 -20.10 18.92
N SER A 32 -4.58 -19.36 18.33
CA SER A 32 -3.20 -19.26 18.80
C SER A 32 -3.08 -18.35 20.02
N LYS A 33 -2.15 -18.70 20.92
CA LYS A 33 -1.66 -17.79 21.96
C LYS A 33 -0.60 -16.81 21.45
N GLY A 34 -0.03 -17.09 20.26
CA GLY A 34 0.93 -16.23 19.60
C GLY A 34 0.24 -15.11 18.81
N ILE A 35 0.95 -14.03 18.61
CA ILE A 35 0.53 -12.88 17.78
C ILE A 35 1.07 -13.08 16.36
N LEU A 36 0.23 -12.82 15.35
CA LEU A 36 0.66 -12.68 13.96
C LEU A 36 0.73 -11.19 13.64
N GLN A 37 1.94 -10.70 13.42
CA GLN A 37 2.21 -9.36 12.88
C GLN A 37 2.47 -9.47 11.39
N LEU A 38 1.73 -8.71 10.60
CA LEU A 38 1.90 -8.67 9.14
C LEU A 38 2.74 -7.46 8.77
N ALA A 39 3.81 -7.68 8.01
CA ALA A 39 4.71 -6.63 7.58
C ALA A 39 4.04 -5.68 6.58
N SER A 40 4.17 -4.37 6.82
CA SER A 40 3.65 -3.30 5.97
C SER A 40 4.56 -2.08 6.03
N ASN A 41 5.79 -2.26 5.53
CA ASN A 41 6.86 -1.28 5.65
C ASN A 41 6.51 0.12 5.09
N HIS A 42 5.60 0.22 4.11
CA HIS A 42 5.18 1.52 3.57
C HIS A 42 4.49 2.42 4.62
N ARG A 43 3.91 1.85 5.68
CA ARG A 43 3.38 2.64 6.82
C ARG A 43 4.45 3.43 7.56
N PHE A 44 5.71 3.01 7.42
CA PHE A 44 6.89 3.55 8.10
C PHE A 44 7.75 4.44 7.19
N PHE A 45 7.29 4.75 5.99
CA PHE A 45 7.90 5.83 5.21
C PHE A 45 7.66 7.16 5.92
N GLU A 46 8.70 7.99 6.02
CA GLU A 46 8.61 9.28 6.72
C GLU A 46 7.49 10.18 6.18
N SER A 47 7.26 10.16 4.87
CA SER A 47 6.17 10.86 4.22
C SER A 47 4.80 10.33 4.67
N VAL A 48 4.65 9.02 4.87
CA VAL A 48 3.40 8.39 5.33
C VAL A 48 3.17 8.68 6.81
N ILE A 49 4.23 8.59 7.64
CA ILE A 49 4.15 8.97 9.07
C ILE A 49 3.72 10.44 9.20
N PHE A 50 4.30 11.32 8.38
CA PHE A 50 3.96 12.74 8.40
C PHE A 50 2.55 13.00 7.86
N ALA A 51 2.11 12.33 6.80
CA ALA A 51 0.74 12.38 6.31
C ALA A 51 -0.27 11.97 7.39
N ARG A 52 0.01 10.88 8.11
CA ARG A 52 -0.80 10.42 9.23
C ARG A 52 -0.87 11.45 10.36
N LYS A 53 0.25 12.10 10.67
CA LYS A 53 0.28 13.20 11.64
C LYS A 53 -0.66 14.33 11.23
N LEU A 54 -0.58 14.82 9.98
CA LEU A 54 -1.45 15.88 9.47
C LEU A 54 -2.94 15.50 9.53
N VAL A 55 -3.29 14.26 9.19
CA VAL A 55 -4.66 13.75 9.31
C VAL A 55 -5.12 13.74 10.78
N ASN A 56 -4.30 13.23 11.69
CA ASN A 56 -4.62 13.15 13.12
C ASN A 56 -4.76 14.55 13.78
N GLU A 57 -4.01 15.53 13.30
CA GLU A 57 -4.12 16.95 13.73
C GLU A 57 -5.33 17.66 13.12
N GLY A 58 -6.11 17.00 12.26
CA GLY A 58 -7.28 17.56 11.61
C GLY A 58 -6.97 18.61 10.55
N THR A 59 -5.73 18.65 10.02
CA THR A 59 -5.27 19.67 9.05
C THR A 59 -6.15 19.76 7.81
N ILE A 60 -6.70 18.63 7.34
CA ILE A 60 -7.55 18.55 6.14
C ILE A 60 -9.02 18.26 6.46
N GLY A 61 -9.41 18.30 7.74
CA GLY A 61 -10.77 17.94 8.18
C GLY A 61 -11.02 16.42 8.12
N LYS A 62 -12.29 16.02 7.93
CA LYS A 62 -12.67 14.61 7.78
C LYS A 62 -12.11 14.04 6.48
N VAL A 63 -11.38 12.93 6.53
CA VAL A 63 -10.92 12.23 5.33
C VAL A 63 -12.13 11.72 4.54
N LEU A 64 -12.16 11.99 3.25
CA LEU A 64 -13.23 11.62 2.32
C LEU A 64 -12.79 10.57 1.31
N SER A 65 -11.56 10.68 0.78
CA SER A 65 -11.05 9.73 -0.21
C SER A 65 -9.54 9.58 -0.17
N PHE A 66 -9.10 8.45 -0.73
CA PHE A 66 -7.69 8.10 -0.98
C PHE A 66 -7.52 7.72 -2.45
N ASN A 67 -6.51 8.25 -3.11
CA ASN A 67 -6.16 7.89 -4.48
C ASN A 67 -4.69 7.51 -4.53
N GLY A 68 -4.37 6.27 -4.89
CA GLY A 68 -3.00 5.76 -4.86
C GLY A 68 -2.53 5.16 -6.18
N ARG A 69 -1.23 5.34 -6.46
CA ARG A 69 -0.57 4.76 -7.62
C ARG A 69 0.82 4.27 -7.24
N ILE A 70 1.15 3.01 -7.61
CA ILE A 70 2.44 2.39 -7.30
C ILE A 70 2.88 1.47 -8.43
N GLY A 71 4.19 1.33 -8.60
CA GLY A 71 4.76 0.34 -9.50
C GLY A 71 6.14 0.70 -10.01
N HIS A 72 6.64 -0.15 -10.88
CA HIS A 72 7.96 -0.04 -11.51
C HIS A 72 7.93 -0.68 -12.91
N ASN A 73 9.07 -0.76 -13.60
CA ASN A 73 9.14 -1.29 -14.97
C ASN A 73 9.09 -2.82 -15.07
N GLY A 74 9.15 -3.56 -13.95
CA GLY A 74 9.09 -5.02 -13.91
C GLY A 74 10.37 -5.75 -14.35
N GLU A 75 11.36 -5.09 -14.91
CA GLU A 75 12.58 -5.70 -15.46
C GLU A 75 13.29 -6.64 -14.49
N ARG A 76 13.42 -6.24 -13.23
CA ARG A 76 14.07 -7.05 -12.18
C ARG A 76 13.30 -8.32 -11.82
N LEU A 77 12.03 -8.44 -12.22
CA LEU A 77 11.18 -9.59 -11.96
C LEU A 77 11.15 -10.56 -13.15
N LYS A 78 11.80 -10.19 -14.26
CA LYS A 78 11.77 -10.97 -15.48
C LYS A 78 12.28 -12.39 -15.23
N ASP A 79 11.54 -13.36 -15.76
CA ASP A 79 11.80 -14.78 -15.66
C ASP A 79 11.96 -15.34 -14.23
N SER A 80 11.50 -14.59 -13.23
CA SER A 80 11.52 -14.99 -11.82
C SER A 80 10.23 -15.70 -11.40
N TRP A 81 10.21 -16.19 -10.17
CA TRP A 81 9.03 -16.82 -9.57
C TRP A 81 7.83 -15.87 -9.44
N PHE A 82 8.03 -14.55 -9.44
CA PHE A 82 6.96 -13.57 -9.45
C PHE A 82 6.00 -13.72 -10.64
N TRP A 83 6.48 -14.25 -11.77
CA TRP A 83 5.68 -14.46 -12.97
C TRP A 83 4.91 -15.78 -12.98
N LYS A 84 5.10 -16.64 -11.97
CA LYS A 84 4.48 -17.95 -11.84
C LYS A 84 3.31 -17.91 -10.87
N LYS A 85 2.07 -18.02 -11.40
CA LYS A 85 0.84 -17.90 -10.63
C LYS A 85 0.76 -18.85 -9.43
N ASP A 86 1.17 -20.08 -9.63
CA ASP A 86 1.12 -21.13 -8.58
C ASP A 86 2.07 -20.83 -7.41
N ILE A 87 3.11 -20.04 -7.65
CA ILE A 87 4.09 -19.65 -6.62
C ILE A 87 3.73 -18.32 -6.01
N SER A 88 3.52 -17.27 -6.84
CA SER A 88 3.28 -15.90 -6.38
C SER A 88 1.83 -15.64 -5.94
N GLY A 89 0.86 -16.39 -6.47
CA GLY A 89 -0.56 -16.19 -6.22
C GLY A 89 -1.20 -15.08 -7.08
N GLY A 90 -0.43 -14.11 -7.52
CA GLY A 90 -0.86 -12.98 -8.33
C GLY A 90 0.30 -12.11 -8.78
N GLY A 91 0.02 -11.10 -9.57
CA GLY A 91 1.01 -10.20 -10.14
C GLY A 91 1.17 -8.91 -9.33
N THR A 92 1.15 -7.79 -10.06
CA THR A 92 1.43 -6.47 -9.47
C THR A 92 0.43 -6.06 -8.40
N LEU A 93 -0.81 -6.56 -8.44
CA LEU A 93 -1.79 -6.27 -7.39
C LEU A 93 -1.34 -6.86 -6.05
N LEU A 94 -0.88 -8.10 -6.06
CA LEU A 94 -0.43 -8.78 -4.85
C LEU A 94 0.95 -8.29 -4.39
N ASP A 95 1.84 -7.95 -5.33
CA ASP A 95 3.18 -7.44 -5.02
C ASP A 95 3.19 -5.97 -4.56
N ASN A 96 2.63 -5.07 -5.37
CA ASN A 96 2.64 -3.63 -5.13
C ASN A 96 1.31 -3.09 -4.60
N GLY A 97 0.20 -3.60 -5.15
CA GLY A 97 -1.14 -3.12 -4.81
C GLY A 97 -1.54 -3.38 -3.36
N CYS A 98 -0.99 -4.44 -2.73
CA CYS A 98 -1.21 -4.71 -1.31
C CYS A 98 -0.78 -3.54 -0.41
N HIS A 99 0.29 -2.82 -0.75
CA HIS A 99 0.72 -1.63 -0.02
C HIS A 99 -0.29 -0.49 -0.12
N LEU A 100 -0.84 -0.24 -1.33
CA LEU A 100 -1.87 0.78 -1.50
C LEU A 100 -3.19 0.40 -0.82
N LEU A 101 -3.58 -0.87 -0.86
CA LEU A 101 -4.76 -1.36 -0.13
C LEU A 101 -4.58 -1.16 1.38
N ASP A 102 -3.41 -1.46 1.90
CA ASP A 102 -3.09 -1.27 3.31
C ASP A 102 -3.12 0.21 3.70
N LEU A 103 -2.43 1.09 2.95
CA LEU A 103 -2.42 2.53 3.20
C LEU A 103 -3.82 3.14 3.03
N SER A 104 -4.58 2.74 2.02
CA SER A 104 -5.93 3.25 1.85
C SER A 104 -6.82 2.90 3.05
N ARG A 105 -6.73 1.66 3.57
CA ARG A 105 -7.44 1.28 4.79
C ARG A 105 -6.95 2.02 6.04
N LEU A 106 -5.68 2.38 6.09
CA LEU A 106 -5.13 3.19 7.19
C LEU A 106 -5.79 4.59 7.25
N PHE A 107 -6.09 5.19 6.11
CA PHE A 107 -6.62 6.55 6.02
C PHE A 107 -8.15 6.62 5.94
N VAL A 108 -8.77 5.75 5.14
CA VAL A 108 -10.24 5.79 4.94
C VAL A 108 -11.00 4.70 5.70
N GLY A 109 -10.33 3.70 6.23
CA GLY A 109 -10.98 2.61 6.99
C GLY A 109 -11.31 1.38 6.15
N ASN A 110 -12.11 0.48 6.72
CA ASN A 110 -12.43 -0.82 6.10
C ASN A 110 -13.40 -0.66 4.95
N PHE A 111 -13.17 -1.42 3.88
CA PHE A 111 -14.04 -1.44 2.71
C PHE A 111 -15.19 -2.45 2.90
N THR A 112 -16.36 -2.06 2.42
CA THR A 112 -17.56 -2.90 2.35
C THR A 112 -17.87 -3.34 0.93
N SER A 113 -17.34 -2.64 -0.06
CA SER A 113 -17.48 -3.02 -1.47
C SER A 113 -16.30 -2.53 -2.30
N GLY A 114 -16.11 -3.13 -3.47
CA GLY A 114 -15.11 -2.71 -4.43
C GLY A 114 -15.29 -3.38 -5.78
N LYS A 115 -14.72 -2.75 -6.80
CA LYS A 115 -14.62 -3.30 -8.16
C LYS A 115 -13.22 -3.03 -8.68
N GLY A 116 -12.71 -3.93 -9.51
CA GLY A 116 -11.40 -3.78 -10.09
C GLY A 116 -11.25 -4.50 -11.42
N LEU A 117 -10.20 -4.14 -12.13
CA LEU A 117 -9.79 -4.73 -13.39
C LEU A 117 -8.31 -5.08 -13.30
N THR A 118 -7.96 -6.20 -13.89
CA THR A 118 -6.57 -6.60 -14.13
C THR A 118 -6.32 -6.73 -15.62
N SER A 119 -5.10 -6.49 -16.03
CA SER A 119 -4.68 -6.67 -17.41
C SER A 119 -3.24 -7.16 -17.50
N ASN A 120 -2.92 -7.75 -18.64
CA ASN A 120 -1.59 -8.22 -18.99
C ASN A 120 -1.28 -7.74 -20.43
N VAL A 121 -0.84 -6.50 -20.54
CA VAL A 121 -0.70 -5.81 -21.83
C VAL A 121 0.74 -5.80 -22.31
N PHE A 122 1.68 -5.55 -21.42
CA PHE A 122 3.08 -5.30 -21.79
C PHE A 122 3.93 -6.58 -21.70
N TRP A 123 3.97 -7.22 -20.52
CA TRP A 123 4.77 -8.42 -20.34
C TRP A 123 4.08 -9.63 -20.94
N LYS A 124 4.68 -10.18 -22.00
CA LYS A 124 4.19 -11.42 -22.61
C LYS A 124 4.75 -12.64 -21.86
N ASN A 125 4.03 -13.75 -21.94
CA ASN A 125 4.42 -15.03 -21.32
C ASN A 125 4.51 -15.00 -19.78
N ILE A 126 3.79 -14.11 -19.12
CA ILE A 126 3.60 -14.15 -17.67
C ILE A 126 2.21 -14.72 -17.34
N GLU A 127 2.12 -15.43 -16.22
CA GLU A 127 0.89 -16.12 -15.79
C GLU A 127 0.00 -15.24 -14.90
N VAL A 128 0.47 -14.03 -14.57
CA VAL A 128 -0.15 -13.09 -13.64
C VAL A 128 -0.36 -11.73 -14.29
N GLU A 129 -1.10 -10.84 -13.67
CA GLU A 129 -1.34 -9.51 -14.20
C GLU A 129 -0.14 -8.58 -14.03
N ASP A 130 0.15 -7.77 -15.06
CA ASP A 130 1.15 -6.71 -15.02
C ASP A 130 0.56 -5.34 -14.61
N THR A 131 -0.76 -5.23 -14.59
CA THR A 131 -1.48 -4.00 -14.26
C THR A 131 -2.79 -4.32 -13.56
N ALA A 132 -3.11 -3.57 -12.52
CA ALA A 132 -4.40 -3.65 -11.84
C ALA A 132 -4.89 -2.26 -11.43
N SER A 133 -6.21 -2.09 -11.45
CA SER A 133 -6.92 -0.90 -10.98
C SER A 133 -8.10 -1.30 -10.13
N GLY A 134 -8.39 -0.54 -9.10
CA GLY A 134 -9.55 -0.81 -8.24
C GLY A 134 -10.15 0.45 -7.65
N ILE A 135 -11.45 0.39 -7.40
CA ILE A 135 -12.19 1.37 -6.61
C ILE A 135 -12.91 0.66 -5.47
N PHE A 136 -12.84 1.23 -4.30
CA PHE A 136 -13.37 0.66 -3.05
C PHE A 136 -14.18 1.70 -2.31
N LYS A 137 -15.15 1.21 -1.52
CA LYS A 137 -16.04 2.06 -0.73
C LYS A 137 -16.18 1.51 0.70
N THR A 138 -16.19 2.40 1.68
CA THR A 138 -16.50 2.10 3.08
C THR A 138 -18.01 2.13 3.32
N ASP A 139 -18.46 1.77 4.51
CA ASP A 139 -19.86 1.83 4.93
C ASP A 139 -20.42 3.27 5.01
N ASP A 140 -19.57 4.26 5.30
CA ASP A 140 -19.92 5.69 5.35
C ASP A 140 -19.57 6.45 4.04
N ASP A 141 -19.55 5.72 2.91
CA ASP A 141 -19.37 6.22 1.54
C ASP A 141 -18.00 6.87 1.22
N ARG A 142 -17.00 6.78 2.11
CA ARG A 142 -15.64 7.16 1.76
C ARG A 142 -15.08 6.20 0.71
N THR A 143 -14.23 6.71 -0.16
CA THR A 143 -13.73 5.95 -1.31
C THR A 143 -12.22 5.83 -1.33
N ALA A 144 -11.73 4.75 -1.95
CA ALA A 144 -10.34 4.63 -2.34
C ALA A 144 -10.23 4.17 -3.78
N THR A 145 -9.28 4.74 -4.53
CA THR A 145 -8.88 4.25 -5.83
C THR A 145 -7.41 3.88 -5.81
N ILE A 146 -7.09 2.76 -6.45
CA ILE A 146 -5.71 2.31 -6.58
C ILE A 146 -5.39 1.96 -8.02
N TYR A 147 -4.14 2.19 -8.39
CA TYR A 147 -3.53 1.72 -9.62
C TYR A 147 -2.15 1.16 -9.33
N CYS A 148 -1.87 -0.05 -9.78
CA CYS A 148 -0.55 -0.64 -9.66
C CYS A 148 -0.12 -1.30 -10.97
N SER A 149 1.18 -1.21 -11.31
CA SER A 149 1.67 -1.76 -12.56
C SER A 149 3.17 -2.03 -12.56
N TRP A 150 3.55 -3.14 -13.21
CA TRP A 150 4.93 -3.49 -13.56
C TRP A 150 5.35 -2.91 -14.93
N ARG A 151 4.69 -1.84 -15.39
CA ARG A 151 5.00 -1.13 -16.62
C ARG A 151 5.13 0.38 -16.42
N LEU A 152 5.39 0.81 -15.19
CA LEU A 152 5.73 2.18 -14.87
C LEU A 152 7.23 2.37 -15.05
N PHE A 153 7.62 3.00 -16.15
CA PHE A 153 9.00 3.04 -16.63
C PHE A 153 10.00 3.56 -15.60
N SER A 154 9.64 4.56 -14.82
CA SER A 154 10.55 5.23 -13.88
C SER A 154 10.34 4.83 -12.40
N GLY A 155 9.56 3.81 -12.12
CA GLY A 155 9.15 3.54 -10.73
C GLY A 155 8.33 4.69 -10.13
N TYR A 156 7.30 4.37 -9.36
CA TYR A 156 6.41 5.40 -8.85
C TYR A 156 5.72 4.96 -7.57
N PHE A 157 5.65 5.88 -6.60
CA PHE A 157 4.83 5.77 -5.41
C PHE A 157 4.16 7.11 -5.16
N PHE A 158 2.86 7.16 -5.31
CA PHE A 158 2.07 8.36 -5.13
C PHE A 158 0.78 8.02 -4.42
N PHE A 159 0.35 8.91 -3.53
CA PHE A 159 -1.04 8.94 -3.10
C PHE A 159 -1.50 10.34 -2.73
N GLU A 160 -2.80 10.53 -2.85
CA GLU A 160 -3.52 11.72 -2.44
C GLU A 160 -4.59 11.33 -1.43
N ILE A 161 -4.72 12.15 -0.39
CA ILE A 161 -5.81 12.09 0.59
C ILE A 161 -6.59 13.38 0.47
N ASN A 162 -7.89 13.28 0.16
CA ASN A 162 -8.78 14.42 0.16
C ASN A 162 -9.64 14.40 1.43
N GLY A 163 -9.67 15.54 2.11
CA GLY A 163 -10.49 15.78 3.28
C GLY A 163 -11.57 16.84 3.01
N SER A 164 -12.42 17.08 4.00
CA SER A 164 -13.48 18.09 3.92
C SER A 164 -12.94 19.53 3.82
N ASP A 165 -11.73 19.75 4.31
CA ASP A 165 -11.15 21.09 4.43
C ASP A 165 -9.79 21.25 3.74
N GLY A 166 -9.31 20.22 3.06
CA GLY A 166 -8.02 20.28 2.38
C GLY A 166 -7.60 18.95 1.79
N TYR A 167 -6.33 18.87 1.39
CA TYR A 167 -5.74 17.67 0.79
C TYR A 167 -4.28 17.46 1.23
N ILE A 168 -3.80 16.25 1.07
CA ILE A 168 -2.40 15.84 1.24
C ILE A 168 -2.00 15.03 0.02
N ASN A 169 -0.87 15.37 -0.61
CA ASN A 169 -0.24 14.59 -1.67
C ASN A 169 1.12 14.08 -1.22
N VAL A 170 1.37 12.79 -1.37
CA VAL A 170 2.71 12.19 -1.27
C VAL A 170 3.17 11.81 -2.66
N ASP A 171 4.32 12.34 -3.07
CA ASP A 171 4.95 12.08 -4.36
C ASP A 171 6.32 11.47 -4.10
N GLY A 172 6.43 10.18 -4.34
CA GLY A 172 7.64 9.39 -4.16
C GLY A 172 8.02 8.65 -5.44
N ARG A 173 9.33 8.41 -5.59
CA ARG A 173 9.88 7.67 -6.71
C ARG A 173 10.85 6.62 -6.21
N PHE A 174 10.58 5.37 -6.54
CA PHE A 174 11.41 4.25 -6.10
C PHE A 174 12.84 4.34 -6.62
N ASP A 175 13.75 4.05 -5.71
CA ASP A 175 15.16 3.64 -5.86
C ASP A 175 16.11 4.62 -6.56
N THR A 176 15.74 5.26 -7.66
CA THR A 176 16.72 5.98 -8.49
C THR A 176 16.46 7.48 -8.61
N HIS A 177 15.32 7.97 -8.10
CA HIS A 177 14.86 9.33 -8.41
C HIS A 177 14.64 10.20 -7.16
N GLY A 178 15.15 9.79 -6.02
CA GLY A 178 15.03 10.51 -4.77
C GLY A 178 13.85 10.04 -3.90
N GLY A 179 13.82 10.53 -2.70
CA GLY A 179 12.80 10.18 -1.71
C GLY A 179 11.50 10.96 -1.91
N ASP A 180 10.61 10.73 -0.97
CA ASP A 180 9.27 11.28 -1.03
C ASP A 180 9.23 12.77 -0.73
N LYS A 181 8.32 13.47 -1.42
CA LYS A 181 7.90 14.83 -1.08
C LYS A 181 6.43 14.80 -0.70
N ILE A 182 6.08 15.56 0.31
CA ILE A 182 4.70 15.74 0.72
C ILE A 182 4.27 17.19 0.49
N TYR A 183 3.06 17.35 -0.02
CA TYR A 183 2.41 18.63 -0.23
C TYR A 183 1.05 18.60 0.45
N TRP A 184 0.63 19.73 1.05
CA TRP A 184 -0.70 19.85 1.63
C TRP A 184 -1.19 21.29 1.59
N SER A 185 -2.50 21.43 1.60
CA SER A 185 -3.17 22.72 1.73
C SER A 185 -4.51 22.54 2.42
N ASN A 186 -5.01 23.59 3.04
CA ASN A 186 -6.33 23.61 3.64
C ASN A 186 -7.08 24.93 3.37
N ASN A 187 -8.39 24.91 3.55
CA ASN A 187 -9.26 26.05 3.29
C ASN A 187 -9.04 27.26 4.22
N LYS A 188 -8.45 27.05 5.39
CA LYS A 188 -8.17 28.10 6.37
C LYS A 188 -7.00 28.97 5.92
N GLU A 189 -5.90 28.32 5.57
CA GLU A 189 -4.66 29.02 5.22
C GLU A 189 -4.59 29.37 3.74
N LYS A 190 -5.22 28.56 2.87
CA LYS A 190 -5.21 28.69 1.41
C LYS A 190 -3.79 28.80 0.83
N LYS A 191 -2.85 28.17 1.50
CA LYS A 191 -1.42 28.17 1.16
C LYS A 191 -0.98 26.73 0.89
N LEU A 192 -0.16 26.57 -0.14
CA LEU A 192 0.53 25.30 -0.40
C LEU A 192 1.74 25.18 0.54
N HIS A 193 1.75 24.12 1.30
CA HIS A 193 2.87 23.70 2.13
C HIS A 193 3.56 22.50 1.49
N SER A 194 4.84 22.33 1.78
CA SER A 194 5.58 21.14 1.34
C SER A 194 6.65 20.76 2.35
N LYS A 195 7.02 19.47 2.35
CA LYS A 195 8.17 18.95 3.08
C LYS A 195 8.85 17.88 2.23
N ASP A 196 10.17 17.93 2.21
CA ASP A 196 11.02 17.05 1.41
C ASP A 196 11.73 16.04 2.33
N PHE A 197 11.52 14.76 2.07
CA PHE A 197 12.16 13.64 2.76
C PHE A 197 13.23 12.95 1.90
N SER A 198 13.56 13.49 0.72
CA SER A 198 14.48 12.86 -0.24
C SER A 198 15.90 12.64 0.30
N HIS A 199 16.27 13.38 1.35
CA HIS A 199 17.56 13.25 2.03
C HIS A 199 17.57 12.15 3.10
N ILE A 200 16.42 11.59 3.45
CA ILE A 200 16.30 10.54 4.46
C ILE A 200 16.47 9.18 3.77
N LYS A 201 17.47 8.43 4.20
CA LYS A 201 17.61 7.04 3.74
C LYS A 201 16.43 6.23 4.27
N PRO A 202 15.74 5.44 3.42
CA PRO A 202 14.64 4.60 3.86
C PRO A 202 15.09 3.67 4.99
N ASN A 203 14.43 3.77 6.13
CA ASN A 203 14.63 2.92 7.29
C ASN A 203 13.33 2.21 7.71
N SER A 204 12.41 2.10 6.76
CA SER A 204 11.06 1.61 7.00
C SER A 204 11.00 0.19 7.56
N TYR A 205 11.90 -0.69 7.13
CA TYR A 205 11.96 -2.05 7.65
C TYR A 205 12.43 -2.12 9.11
N LEU A 206 13.42 -1.28 9.49
CA LEU A 206 13.86 -1.25 10.89
C LEU A 206 12.78 -0.66 11.78
N LEU A 207 12.19 0.46 11.40
CA LEU A 207 11.10 1.09 12.14
C LEU A 207 9.89 0.16 12.29
N GLU A 208 9.60 -0.66 11.29
CA GLU A 208 8.54 -1.65 11.32
C GLU A 208 8.82 -2.76 12.34
N ILE A 209 10.06 -3.22 12.44
CA ILE A 209 10.45 -4.28 13.41
C ILE A 209 10.45 -3.73 14.84
N GLU A 210 10.76 -2.46 15.03
CA GLU A 210 10.81 -1.80 16.35
C GLU A 210 9.43 -1.34 16.85
N SER A 211 8.40 -1.35 16.01
CA SER A 211 7.04 -0.88 16.33
C SER A 211 6.18 -1.95 16.99
#